data_7d4d2e794a310b7f7321e6dbfc425f7f
#
_entry.id   7d4d2e794a310b7f7321e6dbfc425f7f
#
_cell.length_a   1.000
_cell.length_b   1.000
_cell.length_c   1.000
_cell.angle_alpha   90.00
_cell.angle_beta   90.00
_cell.angle_gamma   90.00
#
_symmetry.space_group_name_H-M   'P 1'
#
loop_
_entity.id
_entity.type
_entity.pdbx_description
1 polymer ?
#
loop_
_entity_poly.entity_id
_entity_poly.type
_entity_poly.pdbx_seq_one_letter_code
_entity_poly.pdbx_strand_id
1 'polypeptide(L)'
;IVVDNLEDDITLSAALYSANVNPKAHLLAYFKDEALSQLLNQHCPNAECIPAVGAEMLAKAAVDPGSSALHQELLASTRGMTQYSTTYPESASATDVQSIFVYIKRAYQATLIAIDTGKGIELNPDLEKVILPGTKLFYIADERIERIDWSKI
;
A
#
# COMPACT_ATOMS: atom_id res chain seq x y z
N ILE A 1 4.34 -10.55 11.46
CA ILE A 1 4.94 -10.08 12.74
C ILE A 1 4.80 -8.58 12.77
N VAL A 2 4.28 -8.03 13.85
CA VAL A 2 4.20 -6.57 14.06
C VAL A 2 5.10 -6.22 15.24
N VAL A 3 5.99 -5.24 15.05
CA VAL A 3 6.93 -4.75 16.07
C VAL A 3 6.72 -3.25 16.24
N ASP A 4 6.33 -2.86 17.44
CA ASP A 4 6.14 -1.48 17.85
C ASP A 4 6.52 -1.37 19.34
N ASN A 5 7.50 -0.56 19.66
CA ASN A 5 7.94 -0.27 21.01
C ASN A 5 7.99 1.25 21.24
N LEU A 6 8.05 1.66 22.50
CA LEU A 6 8.17 3.07 22.85
C LEU A 6 9.48 3.69 22.36
N GLU A 7 10.55 2.88 22.30
CA GLU A 7 11.89 3.26 21.87
C GLU A 7 12.23 2.59 20.54
N ASP A 8 12.67 3.37 19.57
CA ASP A 8 12.92 2.93 18.20
C ASP A 8 14.13 1.98 18.09
N ASP A 9 15.14 2.10 18.95
CA ASP A 9 16.27 1.17 19.03
C ASP A 9 15.86 -0.24 19.50
N ILE A 10 14.89 -0.33 20.40
CA ILE A 10 14.26 -1.58 20.83
C ILE A 10 13.44 -2.15 19.68
N THR A 11 12.66 -1.32 18.98
CA THR A 11 11.91 -1.73 17.79
C THR A 11 12.85 -2.31 16.72
N LEU A 12 13.95 -1.60 16.42
CA LEU A 12 14.95 -2.08 15.45
C LEU A 12 15.55 -3.43 15.85
N SER A 13 15.98 -3.56 17.11
CA SER A 13 16.59 -4.80 17.61
C SER A 13 15.61 -5.98 17.54
N ALA A 14 14.36 -5.77 17.96
CA ALA A 14 13.32 -6.78 17.91
C ALA A 14 12.94 -7.17 16.46
N ALA A 15 12.89 -6.19 15.56
CA ALA A 15 12.59 -6.42 14.15
C ALA A 15 13.70 -7.23 13.46
N LEU A 16 14.97 -6.87 13.67
CA LEU A 16 16.13 -7.62 13.14
C LEU A 16 16.16 -9.06 13.68
N TYR A 17 15.91 -9.24 14.97
CA TYR A 17 15.81 -10.57 15.57
C TYR A 17 14.68 -11.38 14.94
N SER A 18 13.50 -10.79 14.80
CA SER A 18 12.30 -11.43 14.23
C SER A 18 12.53 -11.86 12.77
N ALA A 19 13.16 -10.99 11.96
CA ALA A 19 13.52 -11.29 10.58
C ALA A 19 14.51 -12.44 10.46
N ASN A 20 15.48 -12.52 11.40
CA ASN A 20 16.47 -13.61 11.44
C ASN A 20 15.84 -14.95 11.82
N VAL A 21 14.93 -14.95 12.81
CA VAL A 21 14.27 -16.18 13.28
C VAL A 21 13.25 -16.71 12.29
N ASN A 22 12.52 -15.81 11.60
CA ASN A 22 11.52 -16.18 10.61
C ASN A 22 11.60 -15.30 9.35
N PRO A 23 12.56 -15.56 8.45
CA PRO A 23 12.80 -14.73 7.27
C PRO A 23 11.67 -14.75 6.23
N LYS A 24 10.71 -15.67 6.36
CA LYS A 24 9.54 -15.76 5.47
C LYS A 24 8.32 -15.01 6.01
N ALA A 25 8.34 -14.56 7.25
CA ALA A 25 7.23 -13.83 7.83
C ALA A 25 7.16 -12.41 7.26
N HIS A 26 5.94 -11.95 6.96
CA HIS A 26 5.72 -10.52 6.72
C HIS A 26 5.98 -9.76 8.02
N LEU A 27 6.95 -8.86 8.00
CA LEU A 27 7.39 -8.07 9.15
C LEU A 27 6.95 -6.62 8.96
N LEU A 28 6.21 -6.10 9.94
CA LEU A 28 5.81 -4.71 10.03
C LEU A 28 6.53 -4.08 11.22
N ALA A 29 7.14 -2.93 11.06
CA ALA A 29 7.78 -2.19 12.14
C ALA A 29 7.44 -0.70 12.06
N TYR A 30 7.05 -0.12 13.20
CA TYR A 30 6.75 1.31 13.31
C TYR A 30 7.95 2.06 13.90
N PHE A 31 8.32 3.18 13.28
CA PHE A 31 9.41 4.04 13.72
C PHE A 31 8.99 5.51 13.78
N LYS A 32 9.45 6.20 14.80
CA LYS A 32 9.40 7.66 14.89
C LYS A 32 10.58 8.30 14.16
N ASP A 33 11.73 7.63 14.17
CA ASP A 33 12.97 8.06 13.52
C ASP A 33 13.10 7.39 12.15
N GLU A 34 13.09 8.22 11.11
CA GLU A 34 13.23 7.77 9.72
C GLU A 34 14.58 7.09 9.45
N ALA A 35 15.67 7.51 10.12
CA ALA A 35 16.99 6.91 9.92
C ALA A 35 17.02 5.44 10.37
N LEU A 36 16.35 5.10 11.47
CA LEU A 36 16.25 3.73 11.95
C LEU A 36 15.32 2.88 11.06
N SER A 37 14.26 3.47 10.52
CA SER A 37 13.41 2.86 9.50
C SER A 37 14.22 2.51 8.24
N GLN A 38 15.02 3.44 7.72
CA GLN A 38 15.90 3.20 6.57
C GLN A 38 16.95 2.12 6.85
N LEU A 39 17.51 2.10 8.06
CA LEU A 39 18.49 1.08 8.47
C LEU A 39 17.86 -0.31 8.47
N LEU A 40 16.64 -0.48 8.98
CA LEU A 40 15.93 -1.76 8.92
C LEU A 40 15.70 -2.20 7.47
N ASN A 41 15.22 -1.30 6.61
CA ASN A 41 14.96 -1.59 5.19
C ASN A 41 16.23 -2.04 4.43
N GLN A 42 17.41 -1.50 4.77
CA GLN A 42 18.67 -1.91 4.17
C GLN A 42 19.05 -3.36 4.54
N HIS A 43 18.73 -3.79 5.76
CA HIS A 43 19.09 -5.14 6.26
C HIS A 43 17.97 -6.16 6.01
N CYS A 44 16.72 -5.71 5.98
CA CYS A 44 15.53 -6.53 5.80
C CYS A 44 14.65 -5.95 4.69
N PRO A 45 14.98 -6.12 3.39
CA PRO A 45 14.24 -5.51 2.28
C PRO A 45 12.76 -5.92 2.20
N ASN A 46 12.40 -7.03 2.83
CA ASN A 46 11.03 -7.55 2.89
C ASN A 46 10.24 -7.00 4.10
N ALA A 47 10.87 -6.21 4.97
CA ALA A 47 10.18 -5.56 6.06
C ALA A 47 9.41 -4.34 5.55
N GLU A 48 8.19 -4.17 6.03
CA GLU A 48 7.38 -2.97 5.80
C GLU A 48 7.58 -2.04 7.00
N CYS A 49 8.30 -0.95 6.78
CA CYS A 49 8.52 0.07 7.81
C CYS A 49 7.46 1.14 7.69
N ILE A 50 6.75 1.41 8.79
CA ILE A 50 5.72 2.43 8.88
C ILE A 50 6.34 3.62 9.62
N PRO A 51 6.59 4.77 8.95
CA PRO A 51 7.10 5.97 9.60
C PRO A 51 5.99 6.73 10.33
N ALA A 52 6.37 7.57 11.27
CA ALA A 52 5.45 8.54 11.86
C ALA A 52 5.13 9.64 10.82
N VAL A 53 3.87 9.72 10.38
CA VAL A 53 3.43 10.66 9.33
C VAL A 53 2.69 11.90 9.88
N GLY A 54 2.77 12.14 11.19
CA GLY A 54 2.01 13.21 11.84
C GLY A 54 2.42 14.61 11.39
N ALA A 55 3.71 14.86 11.19
CA ALA A 55 4.23 16.15 10.74
C ALA A 55 3.84 16.43 9.28
N GLU A 56 3.93 15.44 8.41
CA GLU A 56 3.53 15.51 7.00
C GLU A 56 2.03 15.76 6.88
N MET A 57 1.22 15.05 7.67
CA MET A 57 -0.23 15.29 7.73
C MET A 57 -0.58 16.69 8.19
N LEU A 58 0.13 17.22 9.20
CA LEU A 58 -0.07 18.59 9.69
C LEU A 58 0.30 19.62 8.61
N ALA A 59 1.45 19.47 7.97
CA ALA A 59 1.89 20.33 6.88
C ALA A 59 0.91 20.31 5.71
N LYS A 60 0.43 19.12 5.32
CA LYS A 60 -0.57 18.97 4.25
C LYS A 60 -1.89 19.64 4.63
N ALA A 61 -2.38 19.45 5.85
CA ALA A 61 -3.63 20.07 6.31
C ALA A 61 -3.55 21.60 6.40
N ALA A 62 -2.36 22.15 6.66
CA ALA A 62 -2.14 23.60 6.69
C ALA A 62 -2.28 24.24 5.29
N VAL A 63 -1.87 23.52 4.24
CA VAL A 63 -1.92 24.00 2.85
C VAL A 63 -3.24 23.66 2.19
N ASP A 64 -3.82 22.50 2.55
CA ASP A 64 -5.03 21.95 1.92
C ASP A 64 -6.02 21.53 3.02
N PRO A 65 -6.88 22.48 3.48
CA PRO A 65 -7.85 22.23 4.54
C PRO A 65 -8.80 21.08 4.19
N GLY A 66 -8.96 20.13 5.11
CA GLY A 66 -9.79 18.93 4.92
C GLY A 66 -9.01 17.68 4.50
N SER A 67 -7.75 17.81 4.09
CA SER A 67 -6.92 16.65 3.68
C SER A 67 -6.72 15.65 4.83
N SER A 68 -6.64 16.11 6.08
CA SER A 68 -6.54 15.21 7.24
C SER A 68 -7.79 14.34 7.42
N ALA A 69 -8.98 14.90 7.19
CA ALA A 69 -10.22 14.14 7.25
C ALA A 69 -10.28 13.07 6.14
N LEU A 70 -9.85 13.42 4.93
CA LEU A 70 -9.75 12.46 3.82
C LEU A 70 -8.80 11.29 4.17
N HIS A 71 -7.62 11.58 4.74
CA HIS A 71 -6.69 10.53 5.15
C HIS A 71 -7.28 9.63 6.24
N GLN A 72 -7.99 10.21 7.21
CA GLN A 72 -8.68 9.45 8.26
C GLN A 72 -9.75 8.52 7.68
N GLU A 73 -10.54 8.97 6.70
CA GLU A 73 -11.53 8.13 6.03
C GLU A 73 -10.87 6.99 5.24
N LEU A 74 -9.79 7.24 4.52
CA LEU A 74 -9.05 6.20 3.79
C LEU A 74 -8.40 5.15 4.70
N LEU A 75 -8.04 5.53 5.93
CA LEU A 75 -7.48 4.63 6.93
C LEU A 75 -8.56 3.92 7.79
N ALA A 76 -9.80 4.40 7.75
CA ALA A 76 -10.89 3.78 8.50
C ALA A 76 -11.21 2.39 7.95
N SER A 77 -11.19 1.37 8.81
CA SER A 77 -11.50 -0.01 8.45
C SER A 77 -12.93 -0.44 8.77
N THR A 78 -13.69 0.41 9.47
CA THR A 78 -15.01 0.06 10.02
C THR A 78 -16.17 0.77 9.35
N ARG A 79 -15.90 1.74 8.48
CA ARG A 79 -16.93 2.53 7.80
C ARG A 79 -16.36 3.18 6.54
N GLY A 80 -17.23 3.43 5.57
CA GLY A 80 -16.91 4.11 4.32
C GLY A 80 -15.99 3.30 3.41
N MET A 81 -15.57 3.93 2.34
CA MET A 81 -14.64 3.32 1.39
C MET A 81 -13.21 3.42 1.91
N THR A 82 -12.48 2.30 1.85
CA THR A 82 -11.07 2.24 2.23
C THR A 82 -10.21 1.66 1.10
N GLN A 83 -8.91 1.67 1.32
CA GLN A 83 -7.95 1.19 0.32
C GLN A 83 -7.69 -0.31 0.45
N TYR A 84 -7.60 -0.97 -0.70
CA TYR A 84 -7.23 -2.37 -0.82
C TYR A 84 -6.20 -2.56 -1.92
N SER A 85 -5.60 -3.73 -1.97
CA SER A 85 -4.73 -4.12 -3.07
C SER A 85 -5.05 -5.52 -3.57
N THR A 86 -4.75 -5.74 -4.85
CA THR A 86 -4.79 -7.04 -5.51
C THR A 86 -3.62 -7.14 -6.48
N THR A 87 -3.28 -8.34 -6.91
CA THR A 87 -2.25 -8.56 -7.93
C THR A 87 -2.90 -8.94 -9.24
N TYR A 88 -2.50 -8.31 -10.34
CA TYR A 88 -2.92 -8.69 -11.68
C TYR A 88 -2.35 -10.08 -12.00
N PRO A 89 -3.20 -11.06 -12.41
CA PRO A 89 -2.78 -12.45 -12.46
C PRO A 89 -1.63 -12.71 -13.45
N GLU A 90 -0.74 -13.62 -13.07
CA GLU A 90 0.35 -14.08 -13.96
C GLU A 90 -0.17 -14.76 -15.24
N SER A 91 -1.37 -15.31 -15.20
CA SER A 91 -2.02 -15.97 -16.35
C SER A 91 -2.78 -15.03 -17.28
N ALA A 92 -2.91 -13.74 -16.93
CA ALA A 92 -3.61 -12.76 -17.73
C ALA A 92 -2.71 -12.21 -18.85
N SER A 93 -3.33 -11.71 -19.92
CA SER A 93 -2.62 -10.96 -20.96
C SER A 93 -2.32 -9.55 -20.51
N ALA A 94 -1.28 -8.92 -21.09
CA ALA A 94 -1.03 -7.51 -20.86
C ALA A 94 -2.26 -6.68 -21.28
N THR A 95 -2.57 -5.64 -20.49
CA THR A 95 -3.66 -4.70 -20.74
C THR A 95 -3.20 -3.27 -20.43
N ASP A 96 -4.10 -2.30 -20.37
CA ASP A 96 -3.80 -0.93 -19.97
C ASP A 96 -4.56 -0.51 -18.71
N VAL A 97 -4.10 0.58 -18.10
CA VAL A 97 -4.72 1.13 -16.89
C VAL A 97 -6.17 1.49 -17.12
N GLN A 98 -6.52 2.06 -18.29
CA GLN A 98 -7.89 2.47 -18.61
C GLN A 98 -8.85 1.29 -18.60
N SER A 99 -8.47 0.19 -19.21
CA SER A 99 -9.28 -1.03 -19.26
C SER A 99 -9.59 -1.56 -17.86
N ILE A 100 -8.55 -1.68 -17.01
CA ILE A 100 -8.73 -2.08 -15.61
C ILE A 100 -9.58 -1.07 -14.84
N PHE A 101 -9.27 0.22 -14.95
CA PHE A 101 -10.00 1.28 -14.26
C PHE A 101 -11.48 1.26 -14.57
N VAL A 102 -11.84 1.22 -15.85
CA VAL A 102 -13.25 1.20 -16.29
C VAL A 102 -13.94 -0.07 -15.84
N TYR A 103 -13.26 -1.21 -15.97
CA TYR A 103 -13.84 -2.50 -15.59
C TYR A 103 -14.13 -2.59 -14.09
N ILE A 104 -13.14 -2.32 -13.22
CA ILE A 104 -13.36 -2.44 -11.78
C ILE A 104 -14.37 -1.39 -11.28
N LYS A 105 -14.40 -0.20 -11.91
CA LYS A 105 -15.39 0.83 -11.57
C LYS A 105 -16.81 0.39 -11.88
N ARG A 106 -17.02 -0.21 -13.04
CA ARG A 106 -18.36 -0.65 -13.47
C ARG A 106 -18.82 -1.92 -12.77
N ALA A 107 -17.95 -2.89 -12.63
CA ALA A 107 -18.30 -4.21 -12.10
C ALA A 107 -18.36 -4.25 -10.57
N TYR A 108 -17.52 -3.46 -9.88
CA TYR A 108 -17.32 -3.57 -8.43
C TYR A 108 -17.48 -2.23 -7.70
N GLN A 109 -17.80 -1.14 -8.39
CA GLN A 109 -17.86 0.23 -7.83
C GLN A 109 -16.53 0.67 -7.19
N ALA A 110 -15.43 -0.03 -7.49
CA ALA A 110 -14.09 0.27 -7.01
C ALA A 110 -13.39 1.30 -7.90
N THR A 111 -12.44 2.05 -7.34
CA THR A 111 -11.66 3.05 -8.08
C THR A 111 -10.18 2.71 -7.98
N LEU A 112 -9.53 2.42 -9.10
CA LEU A 112 -8.07 2.25 -9.15
C LEU A 112 -7.40 3.60 -8.83
N ILE A 113 -6.44 3.58 -7.90
CA ILE A 113 -5.75 4.80 -7.46
C ILE A 113 -4.23 4.74 -7.69
N ALA A 114 -3.66 3.53 -7.72
CA ALA A 114 -2.23 3.35 -7.89
C ALA A 114 -1.89 1.96 -8.45
N ILE A 115 -0.67 1.85 -8.96
CA ILE A 115 -0.07 0.58 -9.39
C ILE A 115 1.34 0.47 -8.83
N ASP A 116 1.86 -0.77 -8.71
CA ASP A 116 3.27 -1.03 -8.46
C ASP A 116 3.75 -2.15 -9.39
N THR A 117 4.70 -1.83 -10.24
CA THR A 117 5.35 -2.75 -11.18
C THR A 117 6.63 -3.38 -10.63
N GLY A 118 6.88 -3.25 -9.31
CA GLY A 118 8.13 -3.65 -8.65
C GLY A 118 9.19 -2.55 -8.61
N LYS A 119 8.84 -1.33 -9.07
CA LYS A 119 9.72 -0.14 -9.03
C LYS A 119 9.25 0.91 -8.02
N GLY A 120 8.24 0.58 -7.23
CA GLY A 120 7.57 1.46 -6.30
C GLY A 120 6.16 1.85 -6.75
N ILE A 121 5.42 2.44 -5.81
CA ILE A 121 4.03 2.84 -6.02
C ILE A 121 3.95 4.09 -6.89
N GLU A 122 3.17 4.01 -7.96
CA GLU A 122 2.80 5.12 -8.83
C GLU A 122 1.34 5.47 -8.61
N LEU A 123 1.09 6.64 -8.02
CA LEU A 123 -0.25 7.17 -7.81
C LEU A 123 -0.79 7.78 -9.11
N ASN A 124 -2.09 7.62 -9.35
CA ASN A 124 -2.79 8.16 -10.52
C ASN A 124 -2.03 7.87 -11.83
N PRO A 125 -1.77 6.60 -12.15
CA PRO A 125 -1.01 6.22 -13.33
C PRO A 125 -1.71 6.66 -14.61
N ASP A 126 -0.92 6.91 -15.67
CA ASP A 126 -1.43 7.22 -16.99
C ASP A 126 -2.37 6.12 -17.49
N LEU A 127 -3.47 6.51 -18.11
CA LEU A 127 -4.50 5.58 -18.59
C LEU A 127 -3.98 4.63 -19.70
N GLU A 128 -3.05 5.10 -20.52
CA GLU A 128 -2.44 4.31 -21.60
C GLU A 128 -1.30 3.42 -21.12
N LYS A 129 -0.93 3.52 -19.83
CA LYS A 129 0.16 2.72 -19.28
C LYS A 129 -0.17 1.24 -19.29
N VAL A 130 0.78 0.45 -19.80
CA VAL A 130 0.64 -1.01 -19.90
C VAL A 130 0.78 -1.66 -18.52
N ILE A 131 -0.16 -2.52 -18.21
CA ILE A 131 -0.19 -3.37 -17.02
C ILE A 131 0.23 -4.78 -17.44
N LEU A 132 1.31 -5.24 -16.85
CA LEU A 132 1.84 -6.59 -17.05
C LEU A 132 1.35 -7.54 -15.95
N PRO A 133 1.31 -8.85 -16.21
CA PRO A 133 1.12 -9.84 -15.16
C PRO A 133 2.04 -9.62 -13.96
N GLY A 134 1.54 -9.87 -12.74
CA GLY A 134 2.27 -9.62 -11.49
C GLY A 134 2.21 -8.18 -10.97
N THR A 135 1.71 -7.22 -11.76
CA THR A 135 1.55 -5.82 -11.29
C THR A 135 0.60 -5.76 -10.10
N LYS A 136 1.00 -5.10 -9.02
CA LYS A 136 0.14 -4.85 -7.88
C LYS A 136 -0.74 -3.63 -8.15
N LEU A 137 -2.03 -3.76 -7.91
CA LEU A 137 -3.05 -2.75 -8.16
C LEU A 137 -3.62 -2.30 -6.81
N PHE A 138 -3.74 -0.99 -6.61
CA PHE A 138 -4.34 -0.41 -5.41
C PHE A 138 -5.63 0.28 -5.79
N TYR A 139 -6.69 0.01 -5.04
CA TYR A 139 -8.02 0.55 -5.31
C TYR A 139 -8.75 0.95 -4.03
N ILE A 140 -9.72 1.83 -4.17
CA ILE A 140 -10.66 2.22 -3.12
C ILE A 140 -11.99 1.51 -3.39
N ALA A 141 -12.56 0.89 -2.37
CA ALA A 141 -13.87 0.24 -2.42
C ALA A 141 -14.50 0.19 -1.02
N ASP A 142 -15.80 -0.07 -0.96
CA ASP A 142 -16.54 -0.28 0.29
C ASP A 142 -16.08 -1.58 0.99
N GLU A 143 -15.89 -2.64 0.19
CA GLU A 143 -15.40 -3.92 0.67
C GLU A 143 -14.25 -4.44 -0.19
N ARG A 144 -13.43 -5.33 0.38
CA ARG A 144 -12.38 -6.01 -0.40
C ARG A 144 -13.03 -6.87 -1.48
N ILE A 145 -12.58 -6.70 -2.72
CA ILE A 145 -13.01 -7.56 -3.82
C ILE A 145 -12.26 -8.89 -3.69
N GLU A 146 -12.96 -9.92 -3.23
CA GLU A 146 -12.34 -11.23 -3.03
C GLU A 146 -11.92 -11.90 -4.34
N ARG A 147 -12.70 -11.68 -5.41
CA ARG A 147 -12.44 -12.28 -6.72
C ARG A 147 -12.81 -11.33 -7.84
N ILE A 148 -11.82 -11.02 -8.66
CA ILE A 148 -11.99 -10.23 -9.89
C ILE A 148 -12.00 -11.19 -11.09
N ASP A 149 -12.99 -11.05 -11.96
CA ASP A 149 -13.07 -11.81 -13.21
C ASP A 149 -12.25 -11.12 -14.31
N TRP A 150 -10.96 -11.42 -14.34
CA TRP A 150 -10.01 -10.80 -15.28
C TRP A 150 -10.23 -11.18 -16.74
N SER A 151 -11.06 -12.18 -17.03
CA SER A 151 -11.37 -12.58 -18.41
C SER A 151 -12.24 -11.56 -19.16
N LYS A 152 -12.72 -10.54 -18.46
CA LYS A 152 -13.58 -9.50 -19.03
C LYS A 152 -12.86 -8.19 -19.33
N ILE A 153 -11.55 -8.16 -19.20
CA ILE A 153 -10.67 -7.02 -19.51
C ILE A 153 -10.00 -7.20 -20.86
#